data_fa2837355c9e003f600e2c47497ccc8e
#
_entry.id   fa2837355c9e003f600e2c47497ccc8e
#
_cell.length_a   1.000
_cell.length_b   1.000
_cell.length_c   1.000
_cell.angle_alpha   90.00
_cell.angle_beta   90.00
_cell.angle_gamma   90.00
#
_symmetry.space_group_name_H-M   'P 1'
#
loop_
_entity.id
_entity.type
_entity.pdbx_description
1 polymer ?
#
loop_
_entity_poly.entity_id
_entity_poly.type
_entity_poly.pdbx_seq_one_letter_code
_entity_poly.pdbx_strand_id
1 'polypeptide(L)'
;SQNVREMFQTALEEIFHFCLYSKGGKNRYLLPEETAKPLLRLLTFPEGMMAGNEGLVVLDTQCGAGSALMAASRYLKNLRLMGYEKDEEMWAAAVIMSQLSGLEMELHLEDGARADLYESCDLVISNPVYGTDTIKDEELIDQLPGELKTVRGRYHMELIRSMQALNFDGKAMLIVPNSFLFANRTESMKVRKWLLQSYSLEAIISLPEDTFMYSGVRSGVMVFSKPFMSGGWEGHTQRVLYYNLEKQEDKEKQQKEYERLEEVWSQRDSYYGKWERSRREKTVENRNGIKVPANWQYNSFWFADVDQIEAGKWNLLPENYRPEEQINLEIEDPALLLQEMLKEQEEITKELN
;
A
#
# COMPACT_ATOMS: atom_id res chain seq x y z
N SER A 1 -0.75 29.93 16.29
CA SER A 1 0.40 29.02 16.40
C SER A 1 0.18 27.82 15.48
N GLN A 2 1.23 27.21 15.00
CA GLN A 2 1.20 26.06 14.09
C GLN A 2 0.35 24.92 14.65
N ASN A 3 0.48 24.61 15.94
CA ASN A 3 -0.32 23.58 16.63
C ASN A 3 -1.84 23.83 16.59
N VAL A 4 -2.31 25.08 16.67
CA VAL A 4 -3.75 25.38 16.60
C VAL A 4 -4.30 25.12 15.20
N ARG A 5 -3.49 25.42 14.17
CA ARG A 5 -3.87 25.19 12.77
C ARG A 5 -3.95 23.69 12.46
N GLU A 6 -2.98 22.91 12.94
CA GLU A 6 -2.97 21.45 12.80
C GLU A 6 -4.15 20.80 13.56
N MET A 7 -4.42 21.21 14.80
CA MET A 7 -5.59 20.73 15.54
C MET A 7 -6.91 21.06 14.83
N PHE A 8 -7.01 22.26 14.26
CA PHE A 8 -8.22 22.68 13.55
C PHE A 8 -8.40 21.89 12.25
N GLN A 9 -7.32 21.62 11.51
CA GLN A 9 -7.34 20.79 10.31
C GLN A 9 -7.75 19.35 10.62
N THR A 10 -7.19 18.74 11.67
CA THR A 10 -7.57 17.39 12.11
C THR A 10 -9.04 17.32 12.50
N ALA A 11 -9.52 18.30 13.27
CA ALA A 11 -10.93 18.34 13.67
C ALA A 11 -11.88 18.52 12.46
N LEU A 12 -11.50 19.33 11.48
CA LEU A 12 -12.27 19.48 10.24
C LEU A 12 -12.32 18.18 9.45
N GLU A 13 -11.21 17.47 9.34
CA GLU A 13 -11.17 16.16 8.67
C GLU A 13 -12.05 15.15 9.38
N GLU A 14 -12.02 15.06 10.69
CA GLU A 14 -12.89 14.18 11.46
C GLU A 14 -14.38 14.49 11.25
N ILE A 15 -14.74 15.78 11.29
CA ILE A 15 -16.12 16.23 11.02
C ILE A 15 -16.52 15.87 9.59
N PHE A 16 -15.63 16.09 8.63
CA PHE A 16 -15.88 15.79 7.24
C PHE A 16 -16.03 14.30 7.00
N HIS A 17 -15.15 13.48 7.58
CA HIS A 17 -15.26 12.03 7.62
C HIS A 17 -16.63 11.59 8.14
N PHE A 18 -17.03 12.13 9.29
CA PHE A 18 -18.33 11.81 9.87
C PHE A 18 -19.49 12.18 8.93
N CYS A 19 -19.46 13.36 8.33
CA CYS A 19 -20.51 13.83 7.41
C CYS A 19 -20.58 12.97 6.14
N LEU A 20 -19.46 12.56 5.57
CA LEU A 20 -19.41 11.72 4.38
C LEU A 20 -19.87 10.28 4.66
N TYR A 21 -19.54 9.72 5.82
CA TYR A 21 -19.98 8.38 6.21
C TYR A 21 -21.43 8.32 6.65
N SER A 22 -21.94 9.36 7.32
CA SER A 22 -23.34 9.38 7.82
C SER A 22 -24.39 9.34 6.72
N LYS A 23 -24.04 9.75 5.49
CA LYS A 23 -24.92 9.69 4.31
C LYS A 23 -24.98 8.30 3.63
N GLY A 24 -24.37 7.27 4.21
CA GLY A 24 -24.37 5.90 3.67
C GLY A 24 -23.63 5.78 2.33
N GLY A 25 -22.65 6.66 2.08
CA GLY A 25 -21.87 6.66 0.86
C GLY A 25 -21.05 5.38 0.71
N LYS A 26 -21.48 4.51 -0.22
CA LYS A 26 -20.68 3.34 -0.61
C LYS A 26 -19.41 3.82 -1.32
N ASN A 27 -18.27 3.19 -0.99
CA ASN A 27 -16.99 3.37 -1.67
C ASN A 27 -16.26 4.72 -1.41
N ARG A 28 -16.42 5.32 -0.23
CA ARG A 28 -15.69 6.55 0.17
C ARG A 28 -14.59 6.17 1.16
N TYR A 29 -13.44 5.78 0.65
CA TYR A 29 -12.29 5.34 1.45
C TYR A 29 -11.31 6.50 1.62
N LEU A 30 -11.35 7.16 2.76
CA LEU A 30 -10.39 8.19 3.09
C LEU A 30 -9.18 7.56 3.80
N LEU A 31 -7.98 7.92 3.39
CA LEU A 31 -6.76 7.46 4.04
C LEU A 31 -6.61 8.14 5.40
N PRO A 32 -6.67 7.41 6.52
CA PRO A 32 -6.49 8.00 7.84
C PRO A 32 -5.10 8.61 8.00
N GLU A 33 -5.02 9.77 8.64
CA GLU A 33 -3.75 10.48 8.82
C GLU A 33 -2.71 9.65 9.56
N GLU A 34 -3.12 8.95 10.61
CA GLU A 34 -2.23 8.08 11.38
C GLU A 34 -1.57 6.99 10.52
N THR A 35 -2.29 6.50 9.50
CA THR A 35 -1.77 5.53 8.53
C THR A 35 -0.96 6.20 7.43
N ALA A 36 -1.40 7.37 6.94
CA ALA A 36 -0.72 8.10 5.87
C ALA A 36 0.69 8.55 6.28
N LYS A 37 0.85 9.04 7.50
CA LYS A 37 2.12 9.58 8.02
C LYS A 37 3.31 8.64 7.87
N PRO A 38 3.30 7.41 8.42
CA PRO A 38 4.45 6.50 8.29
C PRO A 38 4.69 6.08 6.85
N LEU A 39 3.64 5.92 6.04
CA LEU A 39 3.76 5.53 4.65
C LEU A 39 4.41 6.63 3.80
N LEU A 40 4.02 7.89 3.98
CA LEU A 40 4.59 9.02 3.26
C LEU A 40 6.06 9.27 3.61
N ARG A 41 6.48 8.93 4.84
CA ARG A 41 7.88 9.01 5.24
C ARG A 41 8.78 7.97 4.56
N LEU A 42 8.21 6.93 3.98
CA LEU A 42 8.97 5.99 3.15
C LEU A 42 9.38 6.61 1.81
N LEU A 43 8.66 7.65 1.36
CA LEU A 43 8.90 8.29 0.08
C LEU A 43 10.06 9.29 0.21
N THR A 44 11.25 8.84 -0.16
CA THR A 44 12.45 9.68 -0.22
C THR A 44 12.75 10.01 -1.68
N PHE A 45 13.00 11.29 -1.95
CA PHE A 45 13.35 11.78 -3.28
C PHE A 45 14.81 12.28 -3.28
N PRO A 46 15.52 12.22 -4.43
CA PRO A 46 16.82 12.85 -4.57
C PRO A 46 16.77 14.33 -4.18
N GLU A 47 17.79 14.83 -3.48
CA GLU A 47 17.82 16.23 -3.01
C GLU A 47 17.59 17.24 -4.15
N GLY A 48 18.10 16.95 -5.37
CA GLY A 48 17.92 17.79 -6.55
C GLY A 48 16.46 17.93 -7.00
N MET A 49 15.63 16.93 -6.83
CA MET A 49 14.20 16.99 -7.15
C MET A 49 13.44 17.85 -6.13
N MET A 50 13.83 17.78 -4.85
CA MET A 50 13.20 18.55 -3.76
C MET A 50 13.60 20.03 -3.78
N ALA A 51 14.74 20.39 -4.38
CA ALA A 51 15.31 21.72 -4.39
C ALA A 51 14.87 22.56 -5.61
N GLY A 52 14.16 21.99 -6.57
CA GLY A 52 13.66 22.71 -7.74
C GLY A 52 12.66 23.81 -7.37
N ASN A 53 12.64 24.91 -8.13
CA ASN A 53 11.72 26.02 -7.89
C ASN A 53 10.25 25.68 -8.17
N GLU A 54 9.98 24.63 -8.94
CA GLU A 54 8.63 24.26 -9.36
C GLU A 54 7.92 23.31 -8.37
N GLY A 55 8.66 22.72 -7.43
CA GLY A 55 8.13 21.75 -6.48
C GLY A 55 7.85 20.37 -7.11
N LEU A 56 7.64 19.35 -6.26
CA LEU A 56 7.25 18.02 -6.71
C LEU A 56 5.74 17.99 -7.05
N VAL A 57 5.41 17.52 -8.22
CA VAL A 57 4.00 17.31 -8.61
C VAL A 57 3.47 16.02 -7.99
N VAL A 58 2.52 16.15 -7.09
CA VAL A 58 1.81 15.05 -6.45
C VAL A 58 0.44 14.90 -7.08
N LEU A 59 0.16 13.73 -7.63
CA LEU A 59 -1.08 13.43 -8.34
C LEU A 59 -1.90 12.36 -7.60
N ASP A 60 -3.19 12.64 -7.45
CA ASP A 60 -4.21 11.65 -7.12
C ASP A 60 -5.30 11.66 -8.21
N THR A 61 -5.39 10.60 -9.00
CA THR A 61 -6.34 10.49 -10.12
C THR A 61 -7.79 10.24 -9.68
N GLN A 62 -8.02 10.04 -8.38
CA GLN A 62 -9.33 9.80 -7.77
C GLN A 62 -9.33 10.36 -6.35
N CYS A 63 -9.07 11.67 -6.24
CA CYS A 63 -8.70 12.30 -4.97
C CYS A 63 -9.82 12.31 -3.92
N GLY A 64 -11.07 12.01 -4.30
CA GLY A 64 -12.18 12.07 -3.38
C GLY A 64 -12.27 13.45 -2.73
N ALA A 65 -12.29 13.50 -1.40
CA ALA A 65 -12.25 14.74 -0.63
C ALA A 65 -10.83 15.34 -0.46
N GLY A 66 -9.83 14.82 -1.16
CA GLY A 66 -8.46 15.33 -1.13
C GLY A 66 -7.60 14.87 0.05
N SER A 67 -8.03 13.86 0.81
CA SER A 67 -7.35 13.44 2.06
C SER A 67 -5.89 13.02 1.84
N ALA A 68 -5.60 12.28 0.77
CA ALA A 68 -4.25 11.82 0.46
C ALA A 68 -3.33 13.00 0.07
N LEU A 69 -3.83 13.95 -0.71
CA LEU A 69 -3.09 15.16 -1.08
C LEU A 69 -2.81 16.04 0.13
N MET A 70 -3.79 16.21 1.03
CA MET A 70 -3.60 16.94 2.28
C MET A 70 -2.58 16.26 3.19
N ALA A 71 -2.62 14.93 3.31
CA ALA A 71 -1.62 14.19 4.06
C ALA A 71 -0.22 14.38 3.44
N ALA A 72 -0.08 14.30 2.12
CA ALA A 72 1.19 14.55 1.44
C ALA A 72 1.76 15.94 1.80
N SER A 73 0.93 16.98 1.81
CA SER A 73 1.36 18.35 2.12
C SER A 73 1.89 18.55 3.55
N ARG A 74 1.52 17.68 4.49
CA ARG A 74 2.00 17.74 5.87
C ARG A 74 3.37 17.12 6.07
N TYR A 75 3.67 16.09 5.30
CA TYR A 75 4.86 15.26 5.51
C TYR A 75 5.94 15.45 4.44
N LEU A 76 5.57 15.99 3.28
CA LEU A 76 6.48 16.34 2.21
C LEU A 76 6.52 17.86 2.05
N LYS A 77 7.58 18.38 1.46
CA LYS A 77 7.78 19.84 1.29
C LYS A 77 7.89 20.19 -0.19
N ASN A 78 7.58 21.45 -0.50
CA ASN A 78 7.70 22.00 -1.84
C ASN A 78 6.90 21.16 -2.86
N LEU A 79 5.57 21.12 -2.67
CA LEU A 79 4.66 20.33 -3.46
C LEU A 79 3.73 21.20 -4.30
N ARG A 80 3.42 20.69 -5.48
CA ARG A 80 2.29 21.08 -6.31
C ARG A 80 1.28 19.94 -6.27
N LEU A 81 0.10 20.16 -5.69
CA LEU A 81 -0.91 19.14 -5.45
C LEU A 81 -1.94 19.17 -6.57
N MET A 82 -2.13 18.04 -7.25
CA MET A 82 -3.07 17.89 -8.35
C MET A 82 -4.03 16.72 -8.08
N GLY A 83 -5.32 16.96 -8.17
CA GLY A 83 -6.37 15.97 -7.91
C GLY A 83 -7.44 15.95 -8.99
N TYR A 84 -7.86 14.74 -9.36
CA TYR A 84 -8.99 14.49 -10.26
C TYR A 84 -10.08 13.76 -9.50
N GLU A 85 -11.32 14.21 -9.64
CA GLU A 85 -12.49 13.54 -9.05
C GLU A 85 -13.71 13.75 -9.98
N LYS A 86 -14.39 12.66 -10.30
CA LYS A 86 -15.57 12.70 -11.19
C LYS A 86 -16.90 12.89 -10.46
N ASP A 87 -16.92 12.57 -9.14
CA ASP A 87 -18.12 12.78 -8.31
C ASP A 87 -18.13 14.24 -7.85
N GLU A 88 -19.18 14.97 -8.24
CA GLU A 88 -19.31 16.39 -7.96
C GLU A 88 -19.36 16.70 -6.46
N GLU A 89 -20.00 15.85 -5.64
CA GLU A 89 -20.06 16.04 -4.18
C GLU A 89 -18.67 15.87 -3.55
N MET A 90 -17.91 14.86 -3.98
CA MET A 90 -16.57 14.60 -3.48
C MET A 90 -15.59 15.66 -3.95
N TRP A 91 -15.68 16.11 -5.20
CA TRP A 91 -14.88 17.22 -5.71
C TRP A 91 -15.16 18.52 -4.95
N ALA A 92 -16.45 18.87 -4.75
CA ALA A 92 -16.81 20.05 -3.95
C ALA A 92 -16.29 19.95 -2.51
N ALA A 93 -16.30 18.74 -1.94
CA ALA A 93 -15.70 18.46 -0.65
C ALA A 93 -14.20 18.77 -0.64
N ALA A 94 -13.45 18.30 -1.65
CA ALA A 94 -12.02 18.57 -1.79
C ALA A 94 -11.73 20.06 -1.92
N VAL A 95 -12.53 20.81 -2.70
CA VAL A 95 -12.40 22.25 -2.85
C VAL A 95 -12.60 22.97 -1.50
N ILE A 96 -13.64 22.60 -0.75
CA ILE A 96 -13.90 23.17 0.57
C ILE A 96 -12.73 22.86 1.53
N MET A 97 -12.24 21.63 1.54
CA MET A 97 -11.13 21.21 2.39
C MET A 97 -9.82 21.95 2.02
N SER A 98 -9.55 22.13 0.73
CA SER A 98 -8.42 22.93 0.24
C SER A 98 -8.49 24.36 0.80
N GLN A 99 -9.63 25.02 0.67
CA GLN A 99 -9.83 26.40 1.15
C GLN A 99 -9.71 26.52 2.68
N LEU A 100 -10.34 25.60 3.44
CA LEU A 100 -10.32 25.62 4.89
C LEU A 100 -8.92 25.31 5.46
N SER A 101 -8.17 24.43 4.82
CA SER A 101 -6.80 24.11 5.21
C SER A 101 -5.78 25.18 4.76
N GLY A 102 -6.18 26.05 3.83
CA GLY A 102 -5.27 27.04 3.21
C GLY A 102 -4.19 26.38 2.35
N LEU A 103 -4.48 25.20 1.80
CA LEU A 103 -3.64 24.50 0.85
C LEU A 103 -4.10 24.81 -0.57
N GLU A 104 -3.16 25.16 -1.43
CA GLU A 104 -3.45 25.27 -2.87
C GLU A 104 -3.42 23.86 -3.48
N MET A 105 -4.58 23.39 -3.92
CA MET A 105 -4.74 22.15 -4.68
C MET A 105 -5.35 22.47 -6.04
N GLU A 106 -4.74 21.99 -7.09
CA GLU A 106 -5.29 22.03 -8.46
C GLU A 106 -6.29 20.86 -8.58
N LEU A 107 -7.59 21.15 -8.50
CA LEU A 107 -8.65 20.15 -8.43
C LEU A 107 -9.53 20.19 -9.68
N HIS A 108 -9.60 19.07 -10.39
CA HIS A 108 -10.36 18.90 -11.61
C HIS A 108 -11.61 18.04 -11.38
N LEU A 109 -12.78 18.58 -11.76
CA LEU A 109 -14.03 17.79 -11.79
C LEU A 109 -14.05 16.97 -13.09
N GLU A 110 -13.30 15.89 -13.11
CA GLU A 110 -13.07 15.07 -14.29
C GLU A 110 -12.69 13.64 -13.90
N ASP A 111 -12.93 12.69 -14.80
CA ASP A 111 -12.47 11.30 -14.65
C ASP A 111 -10.95 11.23 -14.91
N GLY A 112 -10.15 11.12 -13.86
CA GLY A 112 -8.69 11.08 -13.96
C GLY A 112 -8.14 9.94 -14.80
N ALA A 113 -8.90 8.86 -15.01
CA ALA A 113 -8.51 7.80 -15.94
C ALA A 113 -8.53 8.27 -17.40
N ARG A 114 -9.27 9.35 -17.72
CA ARG A 114 -9.41 9.93 -19.08
C ARG A 114 -8.48 11.12 -19.32
N ALA A 115 -7.99 11.73 -18.26
CA ALA A 115 -7.11 12.89 -18.38
C ALA A 115 -5.79 12.52 -19.06
N ASP A 116 -5.24 13.45 -19.85
CA ASP A 116 -3.94 13.26 -20.49
C ASP A 116 -2.82 13.57 -19.49
N LEU A 117 -2.43 12.55 -18.76
CA LEU A 117 -1.50 12.63 -17.63
C LEU A 117 -0.21 11.83 -17.85
N TYR A 118 0.10 11.47 -19.09
CA TYR A 118 1.31 10.69 -19.37
C TYR A 118 2.58 11.44 -18.92
N GLU A 119 3.37 10.80 -18.03
CA GLU A 119 4.62 11.35 -17.48
C GLU A 119 4.48 12.82 -17.02
N SER A 120 3.50 13.09 -16.16
CA SER A 120 3.13 14.44 -15.72
C SER A 120 3.36 14.73 -14.25
N CYS A 121 3.75 13.71 -13.44
CA CYS A 121 3.90 13.86 -11.99
C CYS A 121 5.10 13.10 -11.43
N ASP A 122 5.58 13.56 -10.28
CA ASP A 122 6.74 12.98 -9.58
C ASP A 122 6.32 12.01 -8.48
N LEU A 123 5.09 12.15 -7.97
CA LEU A 123 4.50 11.26 -6.99
C LEU A 123 3.05 10.97 -7.35
N VAL A 124 2.73 9.71 -7.48
CA VAL A 124 1.34 9.22 -7.52
C VAL A 124 0.96 8.70 -6.14
N ILE A 125 -0.16 9.19 -5.61
CA ILE A 125 -0.84 8.59 -4.47
C ILE A 125 -2.22 8.20 -4.97
N SER A 126 -2.55 6.91 -4.94
CA SER A 126 -3.83 6.44 -5.48
C SER A 126 -4.49 5.45 -4.53
N ASN A 127 -5.75 5.70 -4.24
CA ASN A 127 -6.64 4.81 -3.48
C ASN A 127 -7.92 4.57 -4.29
N PRO A 128 -7.84 3.80 -5.40
CA PRO A 128 -8.96 3.67 -6.32
C PRO A 128 -10.15 2.98 -5.65
N VAL A 129 -11.34 3.41 -6.05
CA VAL A 129 -12.59 2.80 -5.59
C VAL A 129 -12.69 1.36 -6.07
N TYR A 130 -12.83 0.44 -5.14
CA TYR A 130 -12.98 -0.98 -5.45
C TYR A 130 -14.38 -1.24 -6.04
N GLY A 131 -14.42 -1.80 -7.24
CA GLY A 131 -15.68 -2.06 -7.92
C GLY A 131 -15.55 -3.11 -9.02
N THR A 132 -16.69 -3.52 -9.52
CA THR A 132 -16.83 -4.48 -10.64
C THR A 132 -17.19 -3.81 -11.95
N ASP A 133 -17.23 -2.48 -11.96
CA ASP A 133 -17.58 -1.70 -13.13
C ASP A 133 -16.59 -1.92 -14.28
N THR A 134 -17.10 -1.91 -15.48
CA THR A 134 -16.30 -2.08 -16.70
C THR A 134 -16.34 -0.83 -17.56
N ILE A 135 -15.23 -0.57 -18.23
CA ILE A 135 -15.09 0.51 -19.21
C ILE A 135 -15.26 -0.05 -20.61
N LYS A 136 -16.07 0.64 -21.43
CA LYS A 136 -16.31 0.32 -22.84
C LYS A 136 -15.80 1.40 -23.79
N ASP A 137 -14.97 2.28 -23.27
CA ASP A 137 -14.42 3.41 -24.00
C ASP A 137 -13.19 2.95 -24.81
N GLU A 138 -13.36 2.82 -26.11
CA GLU A 138 -12.28 2.34 -26.99
C GLU A 138 -11.13 3.34 -27.12
N GLU A 139 -11.39 4.66 -27.04
CA GLU A 139 -10.34 5.68 -27.07
C GLU A 139 -9.41 5.56 -25.86
N LEU A 140 -9.99 5.32 -24.69
CA LEU A 140 -9.23 5.10 -23.46
C LEU A 140 -8.48 3.77 -23.51
N ILE A 141 -9.09 2.71 -24.03
CA ILE A 141 -8.45 1.40 -24.19
C ILE A 141 -7.26 1.47 -25.16
N ASP A 142 -7.37 2.27 -26.21
CA ASP A 142 -6.29 2.43 -27.19
C ASP A 142 -5.05 3.15 -26.64
N GLN A 143 -5.20 3.91 -25.56
CA GLN A 143 -4.09 4.55 -24.84
C GLN A 143 -3.33 3.58 -23.92
N LEU A 144 -3.85 2.36 -23.69
CA LEU A 144 -3.18 1.38 -22.86
C LEU A 144 -2.01 0.71 -23.59
N PRO A 145 -0.98 0.26 -22.85
CA PRO A 145 0.05 -0.64 -23.39
C PRO A 145 -0.59 -1.84 -24.10
N GLY A 146 0.03 -2.30 -25.21
CA GLY A 146 -0.57 -3.30 -26.10
C GLY A 146 -1.05 -4.56 -25.39
N GLU A 147 -0.30 -5.06 -24.41
CA GLU A 147 -0.64 -6.24 -23.60
C GLU A 147 -1.86 -6.02 -22.68
N LEU A 148 -2.16 -4.76 -22.33
CA LEU A 148 -3.26 -4.36 -21.47
C LEU A 148 -4.54 -3.95 -22.21
N LYS A 149 -4.52 -3.88 -23.54
CA LYS A 149 -5.69 -3.51 -24.35
C LYS A 149 -6.92 -4.42 -24.21
N THR A 150 -6.79 -5.53 -23.49
CA THR A 150 -7.90 -6.43 -23.13
C THR A 150 -8.49 -6.16 -21.75
N VAL A 151 -7.90 -5.26 -20.98
CA VAL A 151 -8.40 -4.87 -19.65
C VAL A 151 -9.65 -4.03 -19.83
N ARG A 152 -10.70 -4.34 -19.06
CA ARG A 152 -11.99 -3.63 -19.07
C ARG A 152 -12.42 -3.20 -17.68
N GLY A 153 -11.91 -3.83 -16.63
CA GLY A 153 -12.22 -3.49 -15.25
C GLY A 153 -11.79 -2.06 -14.94
N ARG A 154 -12.77 -1.23 -14.49
CA ARG A 154 -12.52 0.18 -14.17
C ARG A 154 -11.38 0.34 -13.17
N TYR A 155 -11.41 -0.42 -12.09
CA TYR A 155 -10.37 -0.41 -11.06
C TYR A 155 -8.95 -0.65 -11.64
N HIS A 156 -8.81 -1.62 -12.55
CA HIS A 156 -7.54 -1.91 -13.20
C HIS A 156 -7.09 -0.78 -14.13
N MET A 157 -8.04 -0.19 -14.86
CA MET A 157 -7.79 0.94 -15.75
C MET A 157 -7.24 2.15 -14.97
N GLU A 158 -7.88 2.45 -13.84
CA GLU A 158 -7.48 3.54 -12.97
C GLU A 158 -6.05 3.36 -12.42
N LEU A 159 -5.68 2.13 -12.00
CA LEU A 159 -4.30 1.81 -11.61
C LEU A 159 -3.31 2.02 -12.77
N ILE A 160 -3.65 1.55 -13.96
CA ILE A 160 -2.76 1.68 -15.13
C ILE A 160 -2.54 3.15 -15.46
N ARG A 161 -3.62 3.94 -15.54
CA ARG A 161 -3.56 5.36 -15.89
C ARG A 161 -2.79 6.17 -14.83
N SER A 162 -3.01 5.90 -13.55
CA SER A 162 -2.25 6.52 -12.47
C SER A 162 -0.74 6.25 -12.61
N MET A 163 -0.36 5.02 -12.92
CA MET A 163 1.05 4.67 -13.09
C MET A 163 1.67 5.23 -14.37
N GLN A 164 0.90 5.35 -15.46
CA GLN A 164 1.38 6.01 -16.69
C GLN A 164 1.69 7.50 -16.49
N ALA A 165 1.04 8.15 -15.52
CA ALA A 165 1.30 9.55 -15.17
C ALA A 165 2.65 9.77 -14.49
N LEU A 166 3.30 8.72 -14.00
CA LEU A 166 4.54 8.83 -13.23
C LEU A 166 5.73 9.19 -14.13
N ASN A 167 6.46 10.24 -13.77
CA ASN A 167 7.74 10.63 -14.37
C ASN A 167 8.84 9.61 -14.06
N PHE A 168 9.93 9.64 -14.84
CA PHE A 168 11.17 8.97 -14.44
C PHE A 168 11.68 9.55 -13.12
N ASP A 169 12.32 8.70 -12.31
CA ASP A 169 12.73 8.95 -10.92
C ASP A 169 11.57 9.28 -9.96
N GLY A 170 10.34 9.24 -10.46
CA GLY A 170 9.14 9.39 -9.65
C GLY A 170 8.83 8.16 -8.79
N LYS A 171 7.93 8.35 -7.83
CA LYS A 171 7.46 7.32 -6.90
C LYS A 171 5.94 7.20 -6.91
N ALA A 172 5.45 6.01 -6.60
CA ALA A 172 4.02 5.79 -6.47
C ALA A 172 3.69 5.00 -5.19
N MET A 173 2.60 5.37 -4.57
CA MET A 173 1.98 4.70 -3.44
C MET A 173 0.55 4.33 -3.84
N LEU A 174 0.32 3.04 -4.12
CA LEU A 174 -0.97 2.53 -4.51
C LEU A 174 -1.60 1.74 -3.36
N ILE A 175 -2.76 2.16 -2.91
CA ILE A 175 -3.55 1.43 -1.91
C ILE A 175 -4.45 0.46 -2.68
N VAL A 176 -4.33 -0.82 -2.38
CA VAL A 176 -5.01 -1.88 -3.12
C VAL A 176 -5.67 -2.88 -2.16
N PRO A 177 -6.82 -3.45 -2.53
CA PRO A 177 -7.40 -4.55 -1.76
C PRO A 177 -6.54 -5.80 -1.89
N ASN A 178 -6.46 -6.62 -0.83
CA ASN A 178 -5.73 -7.87 -0.90
C ASN A 178 -6.21 -8.75 -2.06
N SER A 179 -7.49 -8.69 -2.42
CA SER A 179 -8.03 -9.41 -3.57
C SER A 179 -7.31 -9.08 -4.88
N PHE A 180 -6.84 -7.85 -5.08
CA PHE A 180 -6.02 -7.50 -6.24
C PHE A 180 -4.66 -8.21 -6.21
N LEU A 181 -4.07 -8.39 -5.02
CA LEU A 181 -2.75 -9.01 -4.88
C LEU A 181 -2.74 -10.50 -5.29
N PHE A 182 -3.85 -11.23 -5.06
CA PHE A 182 -3.88 -12.67 -5.30
C PHE A 182 -4.88 -13.14 -6.38
N ALA A 183 -5.81 -12.29 -6.84
CA ALA A 183 -6.83 -12.73 -7.80
C ALA A 183 -6.23 -13.38 -9.05
N ASN A 184 -6.65 -14.60 -9.34
CA ASN A 184 -6.24 -15.35 -10.55
C ASN A 184 -7.03 -14.96 -11.80
N ARG A 185 -7.76 -13.83 -11.76
CA ARG A 185 -8.44 -13.27 -12.92
C ARG A 185 -7.39 -12.77 -13.92
N THR A 186 -7.61 -13.04 -15.19
CA THR A 186 -6.68 -12.70 -16.28
C THR A 186 -6.29 -11.22 -16.27
N GLU A 187 -7.22 -10.31 -16.03
CA GLU A 187 -6.93 -8.86 -15.98
C GLU A 187 -6.02 -8.50 -14.81
N SER A 188 -6.33 -8.95 -13.59
CA SER A 188 -5.50 -8.67 -12.41
C SER A 188 -4.08 -9.21 -12.57
N MET A 189 -3.92 -10.42 -13.13
CA MET A 189 -2.60 -10.98 -13.42
C MET A 189 -1.83 -10.16 -14.44
N LYS A 190 -2.48 -9.74 -15.53
CA LYS A 190 -1.84 -8.90 -16.57
C LYS A 190 -1.39 -7.57 -15.99
N VAL A 191 -2.22 -6.92 -15.19
CA VAL A 191 -1.87 -5.64 -14.59
C VAL A 191 -0.72 -5.79 -13.59
N ARG A 192 -0.74 -6.79 -12.69
CA ARG A 192 0.38 -7.06 -11.79
C ARG A 192 1.68 -7.35 -12.54
N LYS A 193 1.63 -8.21 -13.55
CA LYS A 193 2.79 -8.50 -14.40
C LYS A 193 3.35 -7.21 -15.01
N TRP A 194 2.50 -6.42 -15.65
CA TRP A 194 2.89 -5.15 -16.26
C TRP A 194 3.51 -4.19 -15.24
N LEU A 195 2.89 -4.04 -14.05
CA LEU A 195 3.42 -3.18 -12.98
C LEU A 195 4.85 -3.58 -12.58
N LEU A 196 5.11 -4.88 -12.38
CA LEU A 196 6.42 -5.37 -11.96
C LEU A 196 7.46 -5.33 -13.08
N GLN A 197 7.04 -5.38 -14.33
CA GLN A 197 7.93 -5.29 -15.50
C GLN A 197 8.17 -3.85 -15.93
N SER A 198 7.23 -2.93 -15.67
CA SER A 198 7.30 -1.52 -16.07
C SER A 198 7.84 -0.60 -14.98
N TYR A 199 7.80 -1.03 -13.73
CA TYR A 199 8.23 -0.25 -12.58
C TYR A 199 8.96 -1.14 -11.58
N SER A 200 9.68 -0.52 -10.64
CA SER A 200 10.28 -1.24 -9.52
C SER A 200 9.31 -1.25 -8.33
N LEU A 201 8.67 -2.38 -8.07
CA LEU A 201 7.93 -2.60 -6.83
C LEU A 201 8.94 -2.79 -5.70
N GLU A 202 9.05 -1.81 -4.82
CA GLU A 202 10.02 -1.82 -3.72
C GLU A 202 9.45 -2.54 -2.49
N ALA A 203 8.17 -2.30 -2.18
CA ALA A 203 7.52 -2.93 -1.02
C ALA A 203 6.02 -3.14 -1.19
N ILE A 204 5.50 -4.10 -0.43
CA ILE A 204 4.08 -4.27 -0.12
C ILE A 204 3.93 -4.24 1.40
N ILE A 205 3.15 -3.27 1.89
CA ILE A 205 2.88 -3.09 3.31
C ILE A 205 1.43 -3.50 3.57
N SER A 206 1.22 -4.59 4.29
CA SER A 206 -0.13 -4.98 4.73
C SER A 206 -0.64 -3.99 5.76
N LEU A 207 -1.84 -3.48 5.57
CA LEU A 207 -2.49 -2.57 6.52
C LEU A 207 -3.33 -3.35 7.53
N PRO A 208 -3.52 -2.84 8.76
CA PRO A 208 -4.47 -3.38 9.71
C PRO A 208 -5.88 -3.49 9.12
N GLU A 209 -6.64 -4.51 9.54
CA GLU A 209 -7.97 -4.83 8.98
C GLU A 209 -8.99 -3.69 9.09
N ASP A 210 -8.86 -2.87 10.11
CA ASP A 210 -9.75 -1.75 10.42
C ASP A 210 -9.23 -0.38 9.96
N THR A 211 -8.16 -0.35 9.15
CA THR A 211 -7.59 0.91 8.62
C THR A 211 -8.65 1.73 7.90
N PHE A 212 -9.48 1.10 7.09
CA PHE A 212 -10.60 1.76 6.43
C PHE A 212 -11.89 1.41 7.15
N MET A 213 -12.33 2.33 8.00
CA MET A 213 -13.59 2.18 8.74
C MET A 213 -14.74 1.87 7.76
N TYR A 214 -15.58 0.90 8.12
CA TYR A 214 -16.77 0.47 7.37
C TYR A 214 -16.53 -0.30 6.06
N SER A 215 -15.31 -0.66 5.69
CA SER A 215 -15.09 -1.40 4.43
C SER A 215 -15.05 -2.91 4.62
N GLY A 216 -14.54 -3.40 5.74
CA GLY A 216 -14.24 -4.83 5.95
C GLY A 216 -13.26 -5.43 4.93
N VAL A 217 -12.67 -4.59 4.08
CA VAL A 217 -11.74 -5.01 3.02
C VAL A 217 -10.30 -4.88 3.52
N ARG A 218 -9.61 -6.01 3.63
CA ARG A 218 -8.17 -6.01 3.89
C ARG A 218 -7.44 -5.37 2.71
N SER A 219 -6.57 -4.44 3.01
CA SER A 219 -5.83 -3.68 2.02
C SER A 219 -4.35 -3.68 2.30
N GLY A 220 -3.57 -3.44 1.27
CA GLY A 220 -2.14 -3.23 1.35
C GLY A 220 -1.72 -2.00 0.56
N VAL A 221 -0.52 -1.53 0.82
CA VAL A 221 0.11 -0.43 0.10
C VAL A 221 1.24 -0.98 -0.73
N MET A 222 1.19 -0.75 -2.04
CA MET A 222 2.29 -1.04 -2.96
C MET A 222 3.11 0.23 -3.16
N VAL A 223 4.41 0.16 -2.90
CA VAL A 223 5.35 1.28 -3.07
C VAL A 223 6.22 1.01 -4.29
N PHE A 224 6.17 1.92 -5.26
CA PHE A 224 6.91 1.81 -6.52
C PHE A 224 7.87 2.98 -6.71
N SER A 225 8.90 2.72 -7.52
CA SER A 225 9.69 3.75 -8.20
C SER A 225 9.75 3.47 -9.70
N LYS A 226 10.01 4.53 -10.49
CA LYS A 226 10.25 4.46 -11.93
C LYS A 226 11.66 4.97 -12.21
N PRO A 227 12.71 4.17 -11.95
CA PRO A 227 14.08 4.65 -12.04
C PRO A 227 14.45 5.01 -13.49
N PHE A 228 15.19 6.12 -13.66
CA PHE A 228 15.83 6.44 -14.92
C PHE A 228 17.12 5.65 -15.05
N MET A 229 17.23 4.84 -16.10
CA MET A 229 18.42 4.02 -16.36
C MET A 229 19.10 4.50 -17.64
N SER A 230 20.30 5.07 -17.51
CA SER A 230 21.15 5.41 -18.64
C SER A 230 21.75 4.15 -19.26
N GLY A 231 21.14 3.61 -20.31
CA GLY A 231 21.69 2.45 -21.04
C GLY A 231 20.68 1.38 -21.43
N GLY A 232 19.41 1.61 -21.20
CA GLY A 232 18.36 0.65 -21.56
C GLY A 232 17.58 0.17 -20.33
N TRP A 233 16.41 -0.31 -20.60
CA TRP A 233 15.36 -0.61 -19.66
C TRP A 233 15.68 -1.83 -18.78
N GLU A 234 16.23 -1.62 -17.58
CA GLU A 234 16.31 -2.64 -16.54
C GLU A 234 15.58 -2.21 -15.25
N GLY A 235 14.56 -1.35 -15.37
CA GLY A 235 13.75 -0.88 -14.24
C GLY A 235 12.76 -1.90 -13.69
N HIS A 236 13.04 -3.19 -13.86
CA HIS A 236 12.17 -4.25 -13.36
C HIS A 236 12.31 -4.41 -11.86
N THR A 237 11.20 -4.79 -11.25
CA THR A 237 11.22 -5.31 -9.88
C THR A 237 12.22 -6.46 -9.78
N GLN A 238 13.19 -6.32 -8.90
CA GLN A 238 14.16 -7.38 -8.61
C GLN A 238 13.73 -8.21 -7.40
N ARG A 239 13.28 -7.52 -6.39
CA ARG A 239 12.84 -8.07 -5.10
C ARG A 239 11.78 -7.18 -4.48
N VAL A 240 10.94 -7.74 -3.64
CA VAL A 240 9.88 -7.03 -2.92
C VAL A 240 10.09 -7.21 -1.43
N LEU A 241 10.10 -6.11 -0.68
CA LEU A 241 9.97 -6.12 0.77
C LEU A 241 8.50 -6.29 1.12
N TYR A 242 8.17 -7.29 1.90
CA TYR A 242 6.87 -7.44 2.54
C TYR A 242 6.95 -6.99 3.99
N TYR A 243 6.06 -6.11 4.40
CA TYR A 243 5.94 -5.67 5.78
C TYR A 243 4.50 -5.81 6.28
N ASN A 244 4.32 -6.48 7.40
CA ASN A 244 3.02 -6.61 8.05
C ASN A 244 2.90 -5.53 9.14
N LEU A 245 2.17 -4.47 8.84
CA LEU A 245 1.92 -3.37 9.77
C LEU A 245 0.79 -3.79 10.72
N GLU A 246 1.13 -4.02 11.98
CA GLU A 246 0.18 -4.43 12.99
C GLU A 246 -0.40 -3.23 13.72
N LYS A 247 -1.71 -3.30 14.01
CA LYS A 247 -2.34 -2.34 14.91
C LYS A 247 -1.95 -2.67 16.35
N GLN A 248 -1.55 -1.65 17.06
CA GLN A 248 -1.22 -1.74 18.48
C GLN A 248 -2.32 -1.08 19.31
N GLU A 249 -2.58 -1.62 20.49
CA GLU A 249 -3.60 -1.08 21.41
C GLU A 249 -3.17 0.24 22.04
N ASP A 250 -1.87 0.42 22.20
CA ASP A 250 -1.26 1.57 22.87
C ASP A 250 -0.59 2.49 21.84
N LYS A 251 -0.81 3.81 21.96
CA LYS A 251 -0.23 4.81 21.05
C LYS A 251 1.32 4.81 21.02
N GLU A 252 1.95 4.53 22.18
CA GLU A 252 3.43 4.46 22.20
C GLU A 252 3.94 3.21 21.47
N LYS A 253 3.25 2.08 21.61
CA LYS A 253 3.58 0.86 20.86
C LYS A 253 3.32 1.06 19.37
N GLN A 254 2.22 1.73 19.01
CA GLN A 254 1.93 2.05 17.61
C GLN A 254 3.00 2.97 17.00
N GLN A 255 3.47 3.95 17.75
CA GLN A 255 4.56 4.83 17.29
C GLN A 255 5.87 4.04 17.09
N LYS A 256 6.20 3.11 17.98
CA LYS A 256 7.37 2.23 17.83
C LYS A 256 7.24 1.30 16.62
N GLU A 257 6.03 0.84 16.31
CA GLU A 257 5.79 0.03 15.11
C GLU A 257 6.02 0.85 13.83
N TYR A 258 5.63 2.12 13.81
CA TYR A 258 5.92 3.02 12.70
C TYR A 258 7.41 3.32 12.56
N GLU A 259 8.12 3.59 13.67
CA GLU A 259 9.57 3.78 13.69
C GLU A 259 10.30 2.53 13.20
N ARG A 260 9.81 1.34 13.53
CA ARG A 260 10.36 0.09 13.02
C ARG A 260 10.15 -0.06 11.52
N LEU A 261 8.99 0.30 11.00
CA LEU A 261 8.75 0.31 9.54
C LEU A 261 9.74 1.26 8.85
N GLU A 262 9.91 2.48 9.36
CA GLU A 262 10.86 3.47 8.83
C GLU A 262 12.32 2.94 8.90
N GLU A 263 12.71 2.29 9.99
CA GLU A 263 14.03 1.66 10.14
C GLU A 263 14.25 0.56 9.12
N VAL A 264 13.30 -0.40 9.02
CA VAL A 264 13.39 -1.51 8.08
C VAL A 264 13.47 -0.98 6.65
N TRP A 265 12.67 0.03 6.32
CA TRP A 265 12.70 0.68 5.01
C TRP A 265 14.05 1.32 4.70
N SER A 266 14.59 2.11 5.61
CA SER A 266 15.87 2.80 5.42
C SER A 266 17.06 1.83 5.29
N GLN A 267 16.99 0.67 5.95
CA GLN A 267 18.01 -0.37 5.95
C GLN A 267 17.67 -1.59 5.07
N ARG A 268 16.66 -1.48 4.17
CA ARG A 268 16.11 -2.62 3.42
C ARG A 268 17.16 -3.41 2.64
N ASP A 269 18.18 -2.75 2.10
CA ASP A 269 19.26 -3.43 1.38
C ASP A 269 20.14 -4.26 2.32
N SER A 270 20.43 -3.74 3.53
CA SER A 270 21.15 -4.48 4.56
C SER A 270 20.35 -5.69 5.05
N TYR A 271 19.03 -5.50 5.27
CA TYR A 271 18.15 -6.59 5.67
C TYR A 271 17.98 -7.64 4.56
N TYR A 272 17.91 -7.22 3.30
CA TYR A 272 17.94 -8.17 2.20
C TYR A 272 19.23 -8.97 2.13
N GLY A 273 20.39 -8.34 2.38
CA GLY A 273 21.65 -9.06 2.48
C GLY A 273 21.69 -10.10 3.61
N LYS A 274 21.02 -9.82 4.74
CA LYS A 274 20.84 -10.81 5.83
C LYS A 274 19.89 -11.94 5.41
N TRP A 275 18.79 -11.61 4.73
CA TRP A 275 17.84 -12.56 4.18
C TRP A 275 18.51 -13.56 3.24
N GLU A 276 19.28 -13.06 2.27
CA GLU A 276 20.02 -13.86 1.32
C GLU A 276 21.05 -14.77 2.00
N ARG A 277 21.75 -14.26 2.99
CA ARG A 277 22.72 -15.06 3.77
C ARG A 277 22.01 -16.20 4.50
N SER A 278 20.96 -15.89 5.22
CA SER A 278 20.15 -16.89 5.94
C SER A 278 19.58 -17.94 4.99
N ARG A 279 19.13 -17.54 3.80
CA ARG A 279 18.63 -18.44 2.76
C ARG A 279 19.72 -19.36 2.24
N ARG A 280 20.97 -18.87 2.07
CA ARG A 280 22.13 -19.69 1.66
C ARG A 280 22.58 -20.68 2.74
N GLU A 281 22.48 -20.30 4.00
CA GLU A 281 22.82 -21.18 5.13
C GLU A 281 21.82 -22.33 5.27
N LYS A 282 20.55 -22.03 5.26
CA LYS A 282 19.48 -23.06 5.35
C LYS A 282 18.19 -22.59 4.71
N THR A 283 17.73 -23.29 3.71
CA THR A 283 16.47 -23.06 3.02
C THR A 283 15.46 -24.14 3.38
N VAL A 284 14.20 -23.73 3.58
CA VAL A 284 13.04 -24.61 3.70
C VAL A 284 11.97 -24.18 2.69
N GLU A 285 11.08 -25.10 2.36
CA GLU A 285 9.86 -24.75 1.62
C GLU A 285 8.77 -24.40 2.63
N ASN A 286 8.16 -23.22 2.46
CA ASN A 286 6.98 -22.86 3.24
C ASN A 286 5.74 -23.62 2.75
N ARG A 287 4.59 -23.43 3.41
CA ARG A 287 3.32 -24.11 3.07
C ARG A 287 2.87 -23.93 1.61
N ASN A 288 3.41 -22.96 0.90
CA ASN A 288 3.12 -22.70 -0.52
C ASN A 288 4.20 -23.24 -1.46
N GLY A 289 5.17 -24.03 -0.96
CA GLY A 289 6.26 -24.60 -1.72
C GLY A 289 7.32 -23.57 -2.15
N ILE A 290 7.33 -22.39 -1.54
CA ILE A 290 8.28 -21.32 -1.84
C ILE A 290 9.49 -21.46 -0.93
N LYS A 291 10.69 -21.38 -1.53
CA LYS A 291 11.96 -21.47 -0.81
C LYS A 291 12.23 -20.20 -0.02
N VAL A 292 12.24 -20.31 1.29
CA VAL A 292 12.47 -19.22 2.26
C VAL A 292 13.58 -19.59 3.25
N PRO A 293 14.24 -18.62 3.90
CA PRO A 293 15.19 -18.92 4.97
C PRO A 293 14.54 -19.67 6.13
N ALA A 294 15.19 -20.73 6.58
CA ALA A 294 14.71 -21.53 7.72
C ALA A 294 14.79 -20.80 9.06
N ASN A 295 15.74 -19.89 9.20
CA ASN A 295 16.08 -19.22 10.47
C ASN A 295 15.87 -17.70 10.37
N TRP A 296 14.82 -17.24 9.65
CA TRP A 296 14.50 -15.82 9.63
C TRP A 296 13.89 -15.40 10.96
N GLN A 297 14.53 -14.44 11.62
CA GLN A 297 14.19 -14.06 13.00
C GLN A 297 13.17 -12.91 13.10
N TYR A 298 12.71 -12.35 11.97
CA TYR A 298 11.81 -11.22 11.95
C TYR A 298 10.42 -11.65 11.45
N ASN A 299 9.39 -11.50 12.28
CA ASN A 299 8.04 -11.93 11.94
C ASN A 299 7.24 -10.86 11.20
N SER A 300 7.61 -9.57 11.36
CA SER A 300 6.89 -8.45 10.77
C SER A 300 7.28 -8.16 9.32
N PHE A 301 8.43 -8.66 8.83
CA PHE A 301 8.85 -8.43 7.46
C PHE A 301 9.70 -9.56 6.88
N TRP A 302 9.67 -9.69 5.56
CA TRP A 302 10.43 -10.66 4.76
C TRP A 302 10.59 -10.16 3.33
N PHE A 303 11.27 -10.95 2.50
CA PHE A 303 11.50 -10.60 1.10
C PHE A 303 11.06 -11.73 0.17
N ALA A 304 10.75 -11.37 -1.08
CA ALA A 304 10.66 -12.32 -2.17
C ALA A 304 11.37 -11.75 -3.40
N ASP A 305 12.05 -12.62 -4.14
CA ASP A 305 12.62 -12.27 -5.42
C ASP A 305 11.57 -12.32 -6.53
N VAL A 306 11.75 -11.53 -7.58
CA VAL A 306 10.80 -11.48 -8.69
C VAL A 306 10.61 -12.85 -9.36
N ASP A 307 11.65 -13.68 -9.43
CA ASP A 307 11.57 -15.03 -10.00
C ASP A 307 10.58 -15.92 -9.22
N GLN A 308 10.53 -15.77 -7.90
CA GLN A 308 9.57 -16.48 -7.05
C GLN A 308 8.14 -15.99 -7.31
N ILE A 309 7.98 -14.67 -7.51
CA ILE A 309 6.70 -14.03 -7.81
C ILE A 309 6.21 -14.46 -9.20
N GLU A 310 7.10 -14.51 -10.19
CA GLU A 310 6.79 -14.97 -11.54
C GLU A 310 6.39 -16.43 -11.54
N ALA A 311 7.15 -17.30 -10.88
CA ALA A 311 6.82 -18.72 -10.71
C ALA A 311 5.46 -18.91 -10.02
N GLY A 312 5.11 -18.00 -9.08
CA GLY A 312 3.81 -17.90 -8.41
C GLY A 312 2.71 -17.24 -9.25
N LYS A 313 2.88 -17.09 -10.57
CA LYS A 313 1.92 -16.46 -11.50
C LYS A 313 1.57 -15.04 -11.10
N TRP A 314 2.58 -14.28 -10.72
CA TRP A 314 2.44 -12.87 -10.32
C TRP A 314 1.52 -12.67 -9.11
N ASN A 315 1.38 -13.68 -8.26
CA ASN A 315 0.69 -13.55 -7.00
C ASN A 315 1.55 -12.73 -6.04
N LEU A 316 0.99 -11.65 -5.50
CA LEU A 316 1.70 -10.71 -4.64
C LEU A 316 1.25 -10.77 -3.17
N LEU A 317 0.40 -11.74 -2.83
CA LEU A 317 -0.09 -11.87 -1.45
C LEU A 317 1.07 -12.13 -0.49
N PRO A 318 1.27 -11.30 0.53
CA PRO A 318 2.41 -11.39 1.45
C PRO A 318 2.56 -12.77 2.09
N GLU A 319 1.46 -13.38 2.49
CA GLU A 319 1.43 -14.67 3.18
C GLU A 319 2.00 -15.82 2.34
N ASN A 320 2.06 -15.66 1.00
CA ASN A 320 2.65 -16.69 0.13
C ASN A 320 4.16 -16.79 0.30
N TYR A 321 4.83 -15.72 0.70
CA TYR A 321 6.28 -15.62 0.77
C TYR A 321 6.80 -15.58 2.21
N ARG A 322 5.89 -15.60 3.18
CA ARG A 322 6.24 -15.55 4.59
C ARG A 322 6.97 -16.82 5.01
N PRO A 323 8.12 -16.72 5.71
CA PRO A 323 8.70 -17.84 6.42
C PRO A 323 7.72 -18.37 7.45
N GLU A 324 7.65 -19.67 7.59
CA GLU A 324 6.87 -20.26 8.68
C GLU A 324 7.57 -19.96 10.00
N GLU A 325 6.80 -19.55 10.99
CA GLU A 325 7.31 -19.51 12.35
C GLU A 325 7.78 -20.93 12.68
N GLN A 326 9.04 -21.06 13.03
CA GLN A 326 9.46 -22.27 13.72
C GLN A 326 8.74 -22.21 15.07
N ILE A 327 7.60 -22.89 15.13
CA ILE A 327 7.07 -23.30 16.41
C ILE A 327 8.16 -24.26 16.91
N ASN A 328 9.05 -23.78 17.77
CA ASN A 328 9.71 -24.65 18.71
C ASN A 328 8.56 -25.22 19.55
N LEU A 329 7.95 -26.27 19.06
CA LEU A 329 7.34 -27.24 19.89
C LEU A 329 8.52 -27.78 20.71
N GLU A 330 8.83 -27.18 21.85
CA GLU A 330 9.20 -27.97 23.00
C GLU A 330 8.02 -28.95 23.08
N ILE A 331 8.25 -30.13 22.55
CA ILE A 331 7.32 -31.25 22.68
C ILE A 331 7.39 -31.53 24.19
N GLU A 332 6.51 -30.84 24.92
CA GLU A 332 6.25 -31.25 26.31
C GLU A 332 5.92 -32.71 26.23
N ASP A 333 6.61 -33.48 27.07
CA ASP A 333 6.43 -34.94 27.08
C ASP A 333 4.93 -35.24 27.08
N PRO A 334 4.41 -35.95 26.06
CA PRO A 334 2.98 -36.26 25.98
C PRO A 334 2.40 -36.84 27.26
N ALA A 335 3.25 -37.49 28.09
CA ALA A 335 2.87 -37.99 29.41
C ALA A 335 2.64 -36.88 30.43
N LEU A 336 3.39 -35.77 30.38
CA LEU A 336 3.18 -34.59 31.22
C LEU A 336 1.90 -33.85 30.82
N LEU A 337 1.66 -33.65 29.54
CA LEU A 337 0.44 -33.03 29.00
C LEU A 337 -0.81 -33.86 29.42
N LEU A 338 -0.73 -35.16 29.36
CA LEU A 338 -1.81 -36.06 29.76
C LEU A 338 -2.08 -35.97 31.27
N GLN A 339 -1.05 -35.83 32.11
CA GLN A 339 -1.19 -35.64 33.54
C GLN A 339 -1.83 -34.28 33.88
N GLU A 340 -1.48 -33.23 33.19
CA GLU A 340 -2.10 -31.91 33.38
C GLU A 340 -3.58 -31.93 32.97
N MET A 341 -3.92 -32.50 31.83
CA MET A 341 -5.29 -32.64 31.37
C MET A 341 -6.15 -33.47 32.34
N LEU A 342 -5.60 -34.55 32.90
CA LEU A 342 -6.30 -35.37 33.92
C LEU A 342 -6.52 -34.58 35.20
N LYS A 343 -5.58 -33.76 35.61
CA LYS A 343 -5.69 -32.93 36.80
C LYS A 343 -6.74 -31.84 36.65
N GLU A 344 -6.78 -31.15 35.50
CA GLU A 344 -7.81 -30.18 35.14
C GLU A 344 -9.20 -30.83 35.09
N GLN A 345 -9.30 -32.03 34.54
CA GLN A 345 -10.57 -32.77 34.52
C GLN A 345 -11.07 -33.14 35.93
N GLU A 346 -10.17 -33.51 36.83
CA GLU A 346 -10.51 -33.76 38.24
C GLU A 346 -10.95 -32.49 38.98
N GLU A 347 -10.31 -31.34 38.68
CA GLU A 347 -10.69 -30.03 39.28
C GLU A 347 -12.07 -29.61 38.79
N ILE A 348 -12.34 -29.67 37.49
CA ILE A 348 -13.66 -29.37 36.91
C ILE A 348 -14.74 -30.30 37.49
N THR A 349 -14.44 -31.57 37.69
CA THR A 349 -15.39 -32.55 38.26
C THR A 349 -15.70 -32.24 39.72
N LYS A 350 -14.73 -31.69 40.47
CA LYS A 350 -14.94 -31.26 41.86
C LYS A 350 -15.74 -29.94 41.99
N GLU A 351 -15.67 -29.08 41.02
CA GLU A 351 -16.45 -27.82 41.00
C GLU A 351 -17.91 -28.06 40.57
N LEU A 352 -18.20 -29.15 39.88
CA LEU A 352 -19.54 -29.52 39.40
C LEU A 352 -20.33 -30.40 40.39
N ASN A 353 -19.73 -30.86 41.50
CA ASN A 353 -20.37 -31.59 42.58
C ASN A 353 -20.43 -30.77 43.85
#